data_adee826020da0a699ad1c85171e395f8
#
_entry.id   adee826020da0a699ad1c85171e395f8
#
_cell.length_a   1.000
_cell.length_b   1.000
_cell.length_c   1.000
_cell.angle_alpha   90.00
_cell.angle_beta   90.00
_cell.angle_gamma   90.00
#
_symmetry.space_group_name_H-M   'P 1'
#
loop_
_entity.id
_entity.type
_entity.pdbx_description
1 polymer ?
#
loop_
_entity_poly.entity_id
_entity_poly.type
_entity_poly.pdbx_seq_one_letter_code
_entity_poly.pdbx_strand_id
1 'polypeptide(L)'
;MFKYPKIETLFERDEKFKVTDKIRLPEFENIKNWLITEKIDGTNIRIIYTPFTSGMFAEPPTINIRGRTDNASIPTFLLEELQRMFTIEKIESVLNKSIEQGLCLYGEGYGTKIQKGGGNYNQGNSFRLFDVWIDGCWLEWDNVMEIAKQLNIETAPTLPVFCSKTATMNITEAVSIVKRRVLQSEVARKENNMEILAEGIVARAYPTMLFRNGIPIKWKLKIKDY
;
A
#
# COMPACT_ATOMS: atom_id res chain seq x y z
N MET A 1 10.89 -10.43 -9.51
CA MET A 1 10.77 -9.19 -10.22
C MET A 1 9.93 -8.15 -9.50
N PHE A 2 8.75 -8.31 -9.11
CA PHE A 2 7.83 -7.34 -8.51
C PHE A 2 7.95 -7.16 -6.98
N LYS A 3 9.15 -7.33 -6.41
CA LYS A 3 9.34 -7.14 -4.95
C LYS A 3 9.00 -5.71 -4.55
N TYR A 4 8.11 -5.53 -3.55
CA TYR A 4 7.78 -4.20 -3.08
C TYR A 4 8.98 -3.56 -2.36
N PRO A 5 9.37 -2.34 -2.74
CA PRO A 5 10.48 -1.66 -2.11
C PRO A 5 10.22 -1.39 -0.63
N LYS A 6 11.27 -1.38 0.17
CA LYS A 6 11.16 -0.98 1.56
C LYS A 6 10.86 0.51 1.64
N ILE A 7 9.76 0.88 2.30
CA ILE A 7 9.47 2.28 2.60
C ILE A 7 10.32 2.70 3.79
N GLU A 8 11.13 3.73 3.63
CA GLU A 8 11.97 4.28 4.70
C GLU A 8 11.14 5.09 5.72
N THR A 9 11.68 5.26 6.91
CA THR A 9 11.12 6.20 7.89
C THR A 9 11.48 7.62 7.50
N LEU A 10 10.60 8.59 7.78
CA LEU A 10 10.89 10.02 7.52
C LEU A 10 12.17 10.48 8.23
N PHE A 11 12.32 10.09 9.50
CA PHE A 11 13.45 10.47 10.32
C PHE A 11 14.46 9.35 10.49
N GLU A 12 15.71 9.71 10.73
CA GLU A 12 16.75 8.78 11.16
C GLU A 12 16.42 8.19 12.52
N ARG A 13 17.08 7.08 12.86
CA ARG A 13 17.05 6.49 14.20
C ARG A 13 18.46 6.52 14.78
N ASP A 14 18.53 6.79 16.08
CA ASP A 14 19.78 6.72 16.82
C ASP A 14 20.23 5.26 17.03
N GLU A 15 21.37 5.07 17.70
CA GLU A 15 21.95 3.76 18.01
C GLU A 15 21.03 2.89 18.89
N LYS A 16 20.09 3.51 19.62
CA LYS A 16 19.07 2.84 20.44
C LYS A 16 17.74 2.65 19.69
N PHE A 17 17.75 2.82 18.36
CA PHE A 17 16.58 2.72 17.49
C PHE A 17 15.46 3.73 17.79
N LYS A 18 15.71 4.79 18.56
CA LYS A 18 14.76 5.88 18.77
C LYS A 18 14.74 6.81 17.57
N VAL A 19 13.56 7.33 17.25
CA VAL A 19 13.38 8.31 16.17
C VAL A 19 14.01 9.62 16.60
N THR A 20 14.84 10.20 15.72
CA THR A 20 15.43 11.53 15.87
C THR A 20 14.56 12.58 15.15
N ASP A 21 14.96 13.86 15.20
CA ASP A 21 14.34 14.92 14.41
C ASP A 21 15.06 15.17 13.07
N LYS A 22 16.11 14.39 12.75
CA LYS A 22 16.86 14.53 11.50
C LYS A 22 16.15 13.76 10.38
N ILE A 23 15.81 14.46 9.30
CA ILE A 23 15.21 13.85 8.11
C ILE A 23 16.23 12.89 7.48
N ARG A 24 15.74 11.70 7.11
CA ARG A 24 16.59 10.59 6.68
C ARG A 24 17.18 10.75 5.28
N LEU A 25 16.40 11.30 4.35
CA LEU A 25 16.81 11.43 2.96
C LEU A 25 16.57 12.87 2.49
N PRO A 26 17.53 13.50 1.81
CA PRO A 26 17.39 14.88 1.35
C PRO A 26 16.24 15.08 0.37
N GLU A 27 15.85 14.04 -0.37
CA GLU A 27 14.70 14.10 -1.28
C GLU A 27 13.41 14.41 -0.51
N PHE A 28 13.28 13.96 0.75
CA PHE A 28 12.10 14.22 1.55
C PHE A 28 11.94 15.70 1.89
N GLU A 29 13.03 16.41 2.12
CA GLU A 29 13.02 17.86 2.43
C GLU A 29 12.61 18.70 1.22
N ASN A 30 12.95 18.24 0.02
CA ASN A 30 12.74 18.99 -1.22
C ASN A 30 11.31 18.84 -1.79
N ILE A 31 10.53 17.88 -1.30
CA ILE A 31 9.15 17.63 -1.76
C ILE A 31 8.18 18.34 -0.83
N LYS A 32 7.36 19.23 -1.39
CA LYS A 32 6.41 20.05 -0.60
C LYS A 32 5.08 19.36 -0.35
N ASN A 33 4.60 18.58 -1.31
CA ASN A 33 3.27 18.01 -1.30
C ASN A 33 3.33 16.49 -1.16
N TRP A 34 2.70 15.98 -0.11
CA TRP A 34 2.63 14.57 0.20
C TRP A 34 1.17 14.11 0.27
N LEU A 35 0.81 13.13 -0.52
CA LEU A 35 -0.45 12.40 -0.32
C LEU A 35 -0.23 11.43 0.83
N ILE A 36 -1.06 11.55 1.85
CA ILE A 36 -0.95 10.75 3.08
C ILE A 36 -2.03 9.68 3.08
N THR A 37 -1.65 8.46 3.40
CA THR A 37 -2.58 7.34 3.62
C THR A 37 -2.40 6.76 5.02
N GLU A 38 -3.46 6.18 5.56
CA GLU A 38 -3.39 5.37 6.78
C GLU A 38 -2.43 4.20 6.57
N LYS A 39 -1.55 3.98 7.54
CA LYS A 39 -0.75 2.75 7.60
C LYS A 39 -1.52 1.69 8.37
N ILE A 40 -1.97 0.67 7.66
CA ILE A 40 -2.68 -0.48 8.19
C ILE A 40 -1.66 -1.47 8.77
N ASP A 41 -1.95 -2.06 9.92
CA ASP A 41 -1.11 -3.11 10.54
C ASP A 41 -1.53 -4.49 10.01
N GLY A 42 -0.85 -4.94 8.99
CA GLY A 42 -1.14 -6.19 8.31
C GLY A 42 0.11 -6.84 7.74
N THR A 43 -0.03 -7.46 6.61
CA THR A 43 1.05 -8.07 5.83
C THR A 43 1.02 -7.61 4.39
N ASN A 44 2.17 -7.21 3.87
CA ASN A 44 2.29 -6.78 2.47
C ASN A 44 2.02 -7.95 1.52
N ILE A 45 1.11 -7.75 0.59
CA ILE A 45 0.69 -8.70 -0.44
C ILE A 45 0.94 -8.13 -1.83
N ARG A 46 1.36 -9.00 -2.74
CA ARG A 46 1.50 -8.75 -4.17
C ARG A 46 0.58 -9.69 -4.94
N ILE A 47 -0.29 -9.13 -5.77
CA ILE A 47 -1.09 -9.86 -6.75
C ILE A 47 -0.42 -9.62 -8.10
N ILE A 48 0.28 -10.61 -8.62
CA ILE A 48 1.10 -10.51 -9.82
C ILE A 48 0.37 -11.20 -10.96
N TYR A 49 -0.08 -10.44 -11.93
CA TYR A 49 -0.65 -10.94 -13.17
C TYR A 49 0.43 -10.94 -14.26
N THR A 50 0.62 -12.10 -14.87
CA THR A 50 1.46 -12.27 -16.05
C THR A 50 0.55 -12.52 -17.25
N PRO A 51 0.63 -11.71 -18.32
CA PRO A 51 -0.24 -11.85 -19.48
C PRO A 51 0.11 -13.09 -20.31
N PHE A 52 -0.77 -13.43 -21.24
CA PHE A 52 -0.51 -14.45 -22.24
C PHE A 52 0.78 -14.13 -23.03
N THR A 53 1.64 -15.11 -23.19
CA THR A 53 2.82 -15.01 -24.05
C THR A 53 2.56 -15.72 -25.38
N SER A 54 2.99 -15.10 -26.48
CA SER A 54 2.85 -15.67 -27.82
C SER A 54 4.17 -16.31 -28.31
N GLY A 55 4.09 -17.25 -29.27
CA GLY A 55 5.26 -17.87 -29.89
C GLY A 55 5.40 -19.36 -29.61
N MET A 56 6.59 -19.89 -29.82
CA MET A 56 6.86 -21.35 -29.72
C MET A 56 6.64 -21.91 -28.30
N PHE A 57 6.72 -21.07 -27.29
CA PHE A 57 6.46 -21.39 -25.87
C PHE A 57 5.34 -20.50 -25.31
N ALA A 58 4.19 -20.52 -25.99
CA ALA A 58 3.02 -19.78 -25.56
C ALA A 58 2.53 -20.29 -24.20
N GLU A 59 2.40 -19.38 -23.21
CA GLU A 59 1.89 -19.70 -21.88
C GLU A 59 0.59 -18.93 -21.61
N PRO A 60 -0.39 -19.56 -20.96
CA PRO A 60 -1.63 -18.88 -20.59
C PRO A 60 -1.35 -17.79 -19.54
N PRO A 61 -2.25 -16.80 -19.39
CA PRO A 61 -2.14 -15.80 -18.34
C PRO A 61 -2.18 -16.45 -16.96
N THR A 62 -1.43 -15.90 -16.01
CA THR A 62 -1.36 -16.42 -14.64
C THR A 62 -1.50 -15.33 -13.60
N ILE A 63 -2.01 -15.71 -12.42
CA ILE A 63 -1.96 -14.88 -11.21
C ILE A 63 -1.13 -15.59 -10.14
N ASN A 64 -0.13 -14.88 -9.63
CA ASN A 64 0.70 -15.32 -8.52
C ASN A 64 0.53 -14.39 -7.32
N ILE A 65 0.09 -14.94 -6.19
CA ILE A 65 -0.06 -14.20 -4.94
C ILE A 65 1.16 -14.44 -4.07
N ARG A 66 1.83 -13.37 -3.65
CA ARG A 66 3.08 -13.41 -2.87
C ARG A 66 3.05 -12.38 -1.75
N GLY A 67 3.80 -12.65 -0.69
CA GLY A 67 4.11 -11.63 0.32
C GLY A 67 5.11 -10.59 -0.20
N ARG A 68 5.64 -9.73 0.66
CA ARG A 68 6.60 -8.69 0.27
C ARG A 68 7.85 -9.24 -0.44
N THR A 69 8.30 -10.40 -0.06
CA THR A 69 9.40 -11.13 -0.70
C THR A 69 8.89 -12.48 -1.22
N ASP A 70 9.64 -13.10 -2.12
CA ASP A 70 9.22 -14.38 -2.71
C ASP A 70 9.19 -15.53 -1.69
N ASN A 71 10.01 -15.42 -0.63
CA ASN A 71 10.08 -16.39 0.45
C ASN A 71 9.15 -16.07 1.64
N ALA A 72 8.37 -14.98 1.56
CA ALA A 72 7.46 -14.63 2.63
C ALA A 72 6.25 -15.58 2.64
N SER A 73 5.98 -16.19 3.77
CA SER A 73 4.81 -17.02 3.99
C SER A 73 3.56 -16.16 4.09
N ILE A 74 2.48 -16.59 3.44
CA ILE A 74 1.14 -16.01 3.56
C ILE A 74 0.28 -17.04 4.31
N PRO A 75 -0.47 -16.63 5.36
CA PRO A 75 -1.40 -17.52 6.04
C PRO A 75 -2.43 -18.11 5.04
N THR A 76 -2.71 -19.40 5.12
CA THR A 76 -3.58 -20.10 4.17
C THR A 76 -4.95 -19.46 4.06
N PHE A 77 -5.57 -19.09 5.17
CA PHE A 77 -6.87 -18.43 5.19
C PHE A 77 -6.90 -17.08 4.46
N LEU A 78 -5.79 -16.31 4.51
CA LEU A 78 -5.67 -15.07 3.75
C LEU A 78 -5.45 -15.37 2.26
N LEU A 79 -4.61 -16.37 1.94
CA LEU A 79 -4.36 -16.77 0.56
C LEU A 79 -5.64 -17.21 -0.16
N GLU A 80 -6.47 -18.02 0.50
CA GLU A 80 -7.77 -18.48 -0.03
C GLU A 80 -8.72 -17.30 -0.29
N GLU A 81 -8.76 -16.31 0.62
CA GLU A 81 -9.54 -15.09 0.42
C GLU A 81 -9.05 -14.30 -0.78
N LEU A 82 -7.74 -14.09 -0.90
CA LEU A 82 -7.15 -13.37 -2.02
C LEU A 82 -7.38 -14.09 -3.35
N GLN A 83 -7.32 -15.42 -3.40
CA GLN A 83 -7.62 -16.20 -4.60
C GLN A 83 -9.09 -16.05 -5.04
N ARG A 84 -10.02 -15.90 -4.09
CA ARG A 84 -11.43 -15.58 -4.43
C ARG A 84 -11.61 -14.14 -4.93
N MET A 85 -10.85 -13.20 -4.38
CA MET A 85 -10.93 -11.79 -4.75
C MET A 85 -10.35 -11.52 -6.14
N PHE A 86 -9.28 -12.22 -6.53
CA PHE A 86 -8.51 -11.94 -7.74
C PHE A 86 -8.48 -13.15 -8.66
N THR A 87 -9.32 -13.12 -9.69
CA THR A 87 -9.28 -14.08 -10.80
C THR A 87 -8.69 -13.43 -12.06
N ILE A 88 -8.28 -14.26 -13.02
CA ILE A 88 -7.73 -13.78 -14.31
C ILE A 88 -8.75 -12.89 -15.00
N GLU A 89 -10.00 -13.35 -15.11
CA GLU A 89 -11.08 -12.63 -15.77
C GLU A 89 -11.33 -11.27 -15.12
N LYS A 90 -11.28 -11.21 -13.79
CA LYS A 90 -11.48 -9.97 -13.04
C LYS A 90 -10.32 -8.99 -13.26
N ILE A 91 -9.08 -9.46 -13.30
CA ILE A 91 -7.92 -8.62 -13.61
C ILE A 91 -7.98 -8.14 -15.07
N GLU A 92 -8.28 -9.00 -16.01
CA GLU A 92 -8.37 -8.64 -17.43
C GLU A 92 -9.51 -7.65 -17.71
N SER A 93 -10.60 -7.72 -16.95
CA SER A 93 -11.73 -6.78 -17.11
C SER A 93 -11.38 -5.31 -16.83
N VAL A 94 -10.31 -5.03 -16.07
CA VAL A 94 -9.86 -3.66 -15.78
C VAL A 94 -8.74 -3.18 -16.71
N LEU A 95 -8.27 -4.04 -17.62
CA LEU A 95 -7.22 -3.73 -18.56
C LEU A 95 -7.85 -3.27 -19.89
N ASN A 96 -7.69 -2.00 -20.23
CA ASN A 96 -8.21 -1.43 -21.47
C ASN A 96 -7.42 -1.88 -22.72
N LYS A 97 -6.21 -2.41 -22.54
CA LYS A 97 -5.30 -2.87 -23.61
C LYS A 97 -4.51 -4.07 -23.15
N SER A 98 -4.00 -4.82 -24.11
CA SER A 98 -3.00 -5.86 -23.82
C SER A 98 -1.78 -5.23 -23.15
N ILE A 99 -1.29 -5.87 -22.10
CA ILE A 99 -0.07 -5.51 -21.40
C ILE A 99 1.01 -6.54 -21.72
N GLU A 100 2.29 -6.12 -21.72
CA GLU A 100 3.41 -6.97 -22.17
C GLU A 100 4.22 -7.52 -21.00
N GLN A 101 4.55 -6.66 -20.02
CA GLN A 101 5.40 -7.05 -18.90
C GLN A 101 4.61 -7.52 -17.68
N GLY A 102 3.30 -7.23 -17.66
CA GLY A 102 2.40 -7.64 -16.59
C GLY A 102 1.93 -6.51 -15.69
N LEU A 103 1.14 -6.90 -14.70
CA LEU A 103 0.59 -6.00 -13.68
C LEU A 103 0.90 -6.56 -12.29
N CYS A 104 1.21 -5.68 -11.37
CA CYS A 104 1.32 -6.03 -9.95
C CYS A 104 0.49 -5.06 -9.10
N LEU A 105 -0.49 -5.61 -8.39
CA LEU A 105 -1.24 -4.89 -7.38
C LEU A 105 -0.54 -5.10 -6.04
N TYR A 106 -0.22 -4.02 -5.35
CA TYR A 106 0.39 -4.05 -4.02
C TYR A 106 -0.61 -3.57 -2.99
N GLY A 107 -0.81 -4.35 -1.95
CA GLY A 107 -1.75 -3.99 -0.89
C GLY A 107 -1.35 -4.56 0.46
N GLU A 108 -2.12 -4.22 1.45
CA GLU A 108 -2.01 -4.79 2.79
C GLU A 108 -3.12 -5.82 2.98
N GLY A 109 -2.73 -7.06 3.27
CA GLY A 109 -3.63 -8.08 3.77
C GLY A 109 -3.75 -7.94 5.29
N TYR A 110 -4.96 -7.84 5.82
CA TYR A 110 -5.20 -7.58 7.24
C TYR A 110 -6.44 -8.30 7.75
N GLY A 111 -6.64 -8.28 9.05
CA GLY A 111 -7.77 -8.89 9.73
C GLY A 111 -7.35 -9.89 10.81
N THR A 112 -8.30 -10.71 11.25
CA THR A 112 -8.10 -11.67 12.33
C THR A 112 -6.93 -12.61 12.07
N LYS A 113 -6.07 -12.81 13.09
CA LYS A 113 -4.88 -13.70 13.06
C LYS A 113 -3.74 -13.27 12.13
N ILE A 114 -3.80 -12.12 11.47
CA ILE A 114 -2.69 -11.64 10.63
C ILE A 114 -1.64 -10.93 11.47
N GLN A 115 -2.07 -10.00 12.35
CA GLN A 115 -1.23 -9.34 13.35
C GLN A 115 -1.92 -9.38 14.70
N LYS A 116 -1.19 -9.05 15.78
CA LYS A 116 -1.73 -9.11 17.16
C LYS A 116 -3.04 -8.33 17.34
N GLY A 117 -3.19 -7.20 16.66
CA GLY A 117 -4.39 -6.35 16.69
C GLY A 117 -5.30 -6.50 15.46
N GLY A 118 -5.08 -7.49 14.60
CA GLY A 118 -5.73 -7.60 13.29
C GLY A 118 -7.26 -7.70 13.36
N GLY A 119 -7.80 -8.40 14.35
CA GLY A 119 -9.24 -8.50 14.57
C GLY A 119 -9.94 -7.17 14.92
N ASN A 120 -9.18 -6.15 15.34
CA ASN A 120 -9.74 -4.81 15.55
C ASN A 120 -10.05 -4.10 14.22
N TYR A 121 -9.35 -4.44 13.15
CA TYR A 121 -9.62 -3.90 11.81
C TYR A 121 -10.79 -4.62 11.14
N ASN A 122 -10.78 -5.95 11.14
CA ASN A 122 -11.78 -6.77 10.48
C ASN A 122 -11.87 -8.13 11.18
N GLN A 123 -13.09 -8.63 11.43
CA GLN A 123 -13.34 -9.94 12.07
C GLN A 123 -13.00 -11.11 11.14
N GLY A 124 -13.03 -10.90 9.84
CA GLY A 124 -12.50 -11.82 8.83
C GLY A 124 -11.11 -11.43 8.37
N ASN A 125 -10.84 -11.59 7.09
CA ASN A 125 -9.63 -11.17 6.41
C ASN A 125 -10.00 -10.33 5.18
N SER A 126 -9.21 -9.31 4.91
CA SER A 126 -9.46 -8.40 3.81
C SER A 126 -8.15 -7.88 3.20
N PHE A 127 -8.27 -7.13 2.13
CA PHE A 127 -7.15 -6.55 1.40
C PHE A 127 -7.47 -5.10 1.01
N ARG A 128 -6.48 -4.20 1.18
CA ARG A 128 -6.56 -2.83 0.70
C ARG A 128 -5.39 -2.50 -0.20
N LEU A 129 -5.72 -2.03 -1.41
CA LEU A 129 -4.75 -1.63 -2.41
C LEU A 129 -4.06 -0.33 -2.00
N PHE A 130 -2.75 -0.23 -2.23
CA PHE A 130 -2.02 1.01 -2.01
C PHE A 130 -1.06 1.38 -3.14
N ASP A 131 -0.73 0.48 -4.06
CA ASP A 131 0.06 0.75 -5.26
C ASP A 131 -0.30 -0.18 -6.41
N VAL A 132 -0.04 0.30 -7.62
CA VAL A 132 -0.11 -0.49 -8.85
C VAL A 132 1.12 -0.21 -9.69
N TRP A 133 1.74 -1.28 -10.17
CA TRP A 133 2.76 -1.24 -11.20
C TRP A 133 2.23 -1.97 -12.43
N ILE A 134 2.37 -1.38 -13.61
CA ILE A 134 1.94 -1.95 -14.88
C ILE A 134 2.95 -1.58 -15.97
N ASP A 135 3.41 -2.57 -16.74
CA ASP A 135 4.28 -2.41 -17.91
C ASP A 135 5.44 -1.41 -17.72
N GLY A 136 6.15 -1.51 -16.60
CA GLY A 136 7.31 -0.64 -16.32
C GLY A 136 6.98 0.62 -15.52
N CYS A 137 5.71 0.95 -15.32
CA CYS A 137 5.27 2.20 -14.72
C CYS A 137 4.57 2.01 -13.37
N TRP A 138 4.87 2.88 -12.42
CA TRP A 138 4.06 3.07 -11.21
C TRP A 138 2.92 4.01 -11.50
N LEU A 139 1.71 3.65 -11.10
CA LEU A 139 0.55 4.48 -11.34
C LEU A 139 0.42 5.62 -10.33
N GLU A 140 -0.11 6.75 -10.79
CA GLU A 140 -0.59 7.83 -9.94
C GLU A 140 -1.75 7.35 -9.06
N TRP A 141 -1.92 8.01 -7.90
CA TRP A 141 -2.92 7.60 -6.91
C TRP A 141 -4.35 7.57 -7.46
N ASP A 142 -4.70 8.51 -8.31
CA ASP A 142 -6.03 8.56 -8.92
C ASP A 142 -6.31 7.32 -9.79
N ASN A 143 -5.31 6.84 -10.52
CA ASN A 143 -5.41 5.61 -11.30
C ASN A 143 -5.44 4.36 -10.39
N VAL A 144 -4.71 4.37 -9.26
CA VAL A 144 -4.79 3.30 -8.26
C VAL A 144 -6.20 3.20 -7.69
N MET A 145 -6.83 4.33 -7.35
CA MET A 145 -8.21 4.36 -6.88
C MET A 145 -9.22 3.89 -7.94
N GLU A 146 -9.01 4.26 -9.20
CA GLU A 146 -9.90 3.82 -10.29
C GLU A 146 -9.81 2.31 -10.52
N ILE A 147 -8.60 1.73 -10.51
CA ILE A 147 -8.41 0.27 -10.57
C ILE A 147 -9.07 -0.42 -9.37
N ALA A 148 -8.89 0.10 -8.17
CA ALA A 148 -9.53 -0.44 -6.98
C ALA A 148 -11.05 -0.47 -7.11
N LYS A 149 -11.64 0.63 -7.59
CA LYS A 149 -13.08 0.75 -7.84
C LYS A 149 -13.56 -0.28 -8.87
N GLN A 150 -12.87 -0.43 -9.99
CA GLN A 150 -13.23 -1.40 -11.04
C GLN A 150 -13.10 -2.84 -10.54
N LEU A 151 -12.10 -3.14 -9.71
CA LEU A 151 -11.92 -4.43 -9.06
C LEU A 151 -12.89 -4.67 -7.88
N ASN A 152 -13.70 -3.67 -7.52
CA ASN A 152 -14.54 -3.69 -6.33
C ASN A 152 -13.76 -4.06 -5.05
N ILE A 153 -12.62 -3.37 -4.86
CA ILE A 153 -11.79 -3.47 -3.65
C ILE A 153 -11.53 -2.07 -3.10
N GLU A 154 -11.18 -2.00 -1.83
CA GLU A 154 -10.87 -0.73 -1.17
C GLU A 154 -9.37 -0.37 -1.31
N THR A 155 -9.06 0.93 -1.26
CA THR A 155 -7.69 1.42 -1.10
C THR A 155 -7.36 1.68 0.37
N ALA A 156 -6.08 1.85 0.69
CA ALA A 156 -5.69 2.46 1.96
C ALA A 156 -6.33 3.85 2.08
N PRO A 157 -6.98 4.20 3.21
CA PRO A 157 -7.66 5.49 3.36
C PRO A 157 -6.71 6.67 3.22
N THR A 158 -7.10 7.70 2.47
CA THR A 158 -6.37 8.97 2.40
C THR A 158 -6.70 9.87 3.58
N LEU A 159 -5.73 10.70 3.97
CA LEU A 159 -5.87 11.67 5.05
C LEU A 159 -5.65 13.10 4.53
N PRO A 160 -6.39 14.09 5.03
CA PRO A 160 -7.54 13.95 5.94
C PRO A 160 -8.74 13.31 5.25
N VAL A 161 -9.46 12.47 5.99
CA VAL A 161 -10.62 11.69 5.49
C VAL A 161 -11.74 12.56 4.92
N PHE A 162 -11.81 13.83 5.36
CA PHE A 162 -12.90 14.77 5.02
C PHE A 162 -12.56 15.74 3.88
N CYS A 163 -11.35 15.68 3.32
CA CYS A 163 -10.96 16.54 2.21
C CYS A 163 -11.06 15.80 0.86
N SER A 164 -10.94 16.58 -0.22
CA SER A 164 -10.97 16.04 -1.59
C SER A 164 -10.02 14.85 -1.77
N LYS A 165 -10.34 13.96 -2.68
CA LYS A 165 -9.59 12.71 -2.95
C LYS A 165 -8.08 12.88 -3.16
N THR A 166 -7.60 14.10 -3.39
CA THR A 166 -6.20 14.48 -3.67
C THR A 166 -5.64 15.51 -2.69
N ALA A 167 -6.23 15.62 -1.48
CA ALA A 167 -5.69 16.52 -0.46
C ALA A 167 -4.26 16.10 -0.09
N THR A 168 -3.33 17.04 -0.21
CA THR A 168 -1.93 16.85 0.16
C THR A 168 -1.60 17.63 1.43
N MET A 169 -0.58 17.16 2.13
CA MET A 169 -0.02 17.82 3.32
C MET A 169 1.47 18.07 3.13
N ASN A 170 1.99 19.05 3.85
CA ASN A 170 3.43 19.16 4.05
C ASN A 170 3.90 18.23 5.19
N ILE A 171 5.22 18.07 5.33
CA ILE A 171 5.82 17.20 6.36
C ILE A 171 5.40 17.62 7.78
N THR A 172 5.39 18.91 8.08
CA THR A 172 5.08 19.42 9.42
C THR A 172 3.66 19.07 9.86
N GLU A 173 2.70 19.22 8.96
CA GLU A 173 1.30 18.83 9.21
C GLU A 173 1.19 17.31 9.45
N ALA A 174 1.77 16.52 8.59
CA ALA A 174 1.75 15.06 8.69
C ALA A 174 2.42 14.55 9.99
N VAL A 175 3.56 15.12 10.36
CA VAL A 175 4.26 14.81 11.63
C VAL A 175 3.43 15.19 12.83
N SER A 176 2.76 16.35 12.79
CA SER A 176 1.90 16.82 13.88
C SER A 176 0.77 15.84 14.18
N ILE A 177 0.12 15.28 13.16
CA ILE A 177 -0.97 14.30 13.32
C ILE A 177 -0.45 13.05 14.07
N VAL A 178 0.72 12.54 13.69
CA VAL A 178 1.31 11.35 14.30
C VAL A 178 1.78 11.62 15.74
N LYS A 179 2.49 12.72 15.97
CA LYS A 179 3.03 13.09 17.30
C LYS A 179 1.91 13.33 18.32
N ARG A 180 0.78 13.89 17.92
CA ARG A 180 -0.39 14.09 18.81
C ARG A 180 -1.10 12.79 19.18
N ARG A 181 -0.83 11.69 18.51
CA ARG A 181 -1.47 10.36 18.72
C ARG A 181 -3.00 10.43 18.66
N VAL A 182 -3.53 11.24 17.76
CA VAL A 182 -5.00 11.43 17.59
C VAL A 182 -5.56 10.74 16.34
N LEU A 183 -4.70 10.10 15.56
CA LEU A 183 -5.11 9.46 14.32
C LEU A 183 -5.87 8.16 14.60
N GLN A 184 -7.18 8.21 14.47
CA GLN A 184 -8.04 7.01 14.53
C GLN A 184 -7.93 6.22 13.21
N SER A 185 -8.01 4.90 13.31
CA SER A 185 -8.06 4.04 12.13
C SER A 185 -9.41 4.15 11.44
N GLU A 186 -9.39 4.65 10.22
CA GLU A 186 -10.58 4.71 9.38
C GLU A 186 -11.03 3.31 8.93
N VAL A 187 -10.07 2.41 8.75
CA VAL A 187 -10.35 1.01 8.41
C VAL A 187 -11.12 0.32 9.52
N ALA A 188 -10.61 0.39 10.75
CA ALA A 188 -11.26 -0.24 11.91
C ALA A 188 -12.65 0.36 12.18
N ARG A 189 -12.78 1.67 12.02
CA ARG A 189 -14.05 2.37 12.19
C ARG A 189 -15.10 1.92 11.17
N LYS A 190 -14.71 1.82 9.89
CA LYS A 190 -15.64 1.45 8.81
C LYS A 190 -16.01 -0.03 8.79
N GLU A 191 -15.05 -0.91 9.05
CA GLU A 191 -15.25 -2.35 8.85
C GLU A 191 -15.64 -3.09 10.13
N ASN A 192 -15.31 -2.56 11.29
CA ASN A 192 -15.55 -3.23 12.58
C ASN A 192 -16.14 -2.32 13.65
N ASN A 193 -16.51 -1.09 13.32
CA ASN A 193 -17.02 -0.07 14.23
C ASN A 193 -16.16 0.10 15.50
N MET A 194 -14.81 0.00 15.34
CA MET A 194 -13.85 0.09 16.42
C MET A 194 -13.11 1.42 16.38
N GLU A 195 -13.01 2.07 17.53
CA GLU A 195 -12.22 3.29 17.72
C GLU A 195 -10.83 2.93 18.27
N ILE A 196 -9.90 2.66 17.35
CA ILE A 196 -8.50 2.39 17.67
C ILE A 196 -7.59 3.36 16.95
N LEU A 197 -6.40 3.58 17.50
CA LEU A 197 -5.36 4.34 16.79
C LEU A 197 -4.88 3.56 15.55
N ALA A 198 -4.68 4.27 14.45
CA ALA A 198 -3.97 3.72 13.30
C ALA A 198 -2.53 3.33 13.69
N GLU A 199 -1.91 2.41 12.96
CA GLU A 199 -0.48 2.09 13.18
C GLU A 199 0.41 3.32 12.91
N GLY A 200 -0.01 4.18 11.98
CA GLY A 200 0.68 5.37 11.55
C GLY A 200 0.22 5.86 10.19
N ILE A 201 1.14 6.47 9.46
CA ILE A 201 0.91 6.98 8.11
C ILE A 201 1.97 6.51 7.13
N VAL A 202 1.58 6.46 5.84
CA VAL A 202 2.49 6.39 4.70
C VAL A 202 2.26 7.62 3.84
N ALA A 203 3.34 8.33 3.52
CA ALA A 203 3.34 9.47 2.62
C ALA A 203 3.97 9.09 1.29
N ARG A 204 3.35 9.51 0.20
CA ARG A 204 3.89 9.45 -1.15
C ARG A 204 4.03 10.86 -1.73
N ALA A 205 5.09 11.09 -2.49
CA ALA A 205 5.22 12.33 -3.25
C ALA A 205 4.01 12.50 -4.18
N TYR A 206 3.45 13.72 -4.25
CA TYR A 206 2.33 14.02 -5.14
C TYR A 206 2.59 15.30 -5.95
N PRO A 207 2.62 15.20 -7.30
CA PRO A 207 2.50 13.98 -8.10
C PRO A 207 3.59 12.95 -7.79
N THR A 208 3.43 11.72 -8.26
CA THR A 208 4.38 10.62 -8.01
C THR A 208 5.77 10.98 -8.54
N MET A 209 6.76 10.94 -7.65
CA MET A 209 8.17 11.11 -7.99
C MET A 209 8.93 9.82 -7.72
N LEU A 210 9.97 9.58 -8.49
CA LEU A 210 10.79 8.38 -8.40
C LEU A 210 12.22 8.74 -7.98
N PHE A 211 12.83 7.89 -7.17
CA PHE A 211 14.28 7.88 -7.02
C PHE A 211 14.96 7.48 -8.34
N ARG A 212 16.27 7.69 -8.47
CA ARG A 212 17.04 7.30 -9.67
C ARG A 212 16.91 5.83 -10.05
N ASN A 213 16.61 4.96 -9.11
CA ASN A 213 16.42 3.52 -9.33
C ASN A 213 14.98 3.15 -9.73
N GLY A 214 14.12 4.13 -10.04
CA GLY A 214 12.74 3.91 -10.46
C GLY A 214 11.77 3.57 -9.33
N ILE A 215 12.18 3.65 -8.06
CA ILE A 215 11.32 3.40 -6.90
C ILE A 215 10.55 4.68 -6.53
N PRO A 216 9.23 4.62 -6.28
CA PRO A 216 8.46 5.78 -5.81
C PRO A 216 8.99 6.36 -4.50
N ILE A 217 9.10 7.68 -4.44
CA ILE A 217 9.53 8.40 -3.25
C ILE A 217 8.41 8.37 -2.22
N LYS A 218 8.66 7.67 -1.13
CA LYS A 218 7.72 7.47 -0.01
C LYS A 218 8.45 7.40 1.31
N TRP A 219 7.76 7.83 2.36
CA TRP A 219 8.22 7.62 3.73
C TRP A 219 7.04 7.21 4.62
N LYS A 220 7.35 6.73 5.82
CA LYS A 220 6.36 6.35 6.83
C LYS A 220 6.72 6.87 8.21
N LEU A 221 5.69 7.06 9.03
CA LEU A 221 5.79 7.28 10.47
C LEU A 221 4.83 6.34 11.19
N LYS A 222 5.24 5.87 12.35
CA LYS A 222 4.40 5.03 13.23
C LYS A 222 4.08 5.78 14.52
N ILE A 223 2.81 5.71 14.96
CA ILE A 223 2.36 6.37 16.19
C ILE A 223 3.13 5.86 17.41
N LYS A 224 3.48 4.57 17.44
CA LYS A 224 4.23 3.96 18.54
C LYS A 224 5.65 4.49 18.70
N ASP A 225 6.17 5.20 17.72
CA ASP A 225 7.51 5.75 17.73
C ASP A 225 7.59 7.09 18.50
N TYR A 226 6.42 7.60 18.96
CA TYR A 226 6.25 8.86 19.71
C TYR A 226 5.41 8.66 21.02
#